data_ed715c93901e39a153968bc1f3c5e0c9
#
_entry.id   ed715c93901e39a153968bc1f3c5e0c9
#
_cell.length_a   1.000
_cell.length_b   1.000
_cell.length_c   1.000
_cell.angle_alpha   90.00
_cell.angle_beta   90.00
_cell.angle_gamma   90.00
#
_symmetry.space_group_name_H-M   'P 1'
#
loop_
_entity.id
_entity.type
_entity.pdbx_description
1 polymer ?
#
loop_
_entity_poly.entity_id
_entity_poly.type
_entity_poly.pdbx_seq_one_letter_code
_entity_poly.pdbx_strand_id
1 'polypeptide(L)'
;MTSRTPVLRIRGEHRSTRPDTVAAEEPLEIRLGGRPLAVTMRTPGHDFDLVHGFLQTEGVIAGLEDVAGLRYCEGVDDEGRNTYNVIDVDLADGVEAPDTVAAEEPLEIRLDGTPLAVTMRTPGDDFDLVHGFLATEGVIASAADIAGLRYCNSVDDEGRNTYNVVDVDLAPGVEAPDTALDRNFYTSSSCGVCGKASIDAIRTKTAYDVGADDTRLTLETLLALPDRLRAAQQVFDKTGGLHAAGLFTADGELVALREDVGRHNAVDKVVGDAVREGRVPLAGHVLMVSGRSSFELTQKAAMAAVPVLAAVSAPSSLAVELAQEVGITLIGFLRGDGCNVYTHPERLLLD
;
A
#
# COMPACT_ATOMS: atom_id res chain seq x y z
N MET A 1 -14.61 -7.95 14.04
CA MET A 1 -14.75 -7.03 15.20
C MET A 1 -14.66 -5.59 14.70
N THR A 2 -15.45 -4.68 15.21
CA THR A 2 -15.41 -3.27 14.86
C THR A 2 -14.96 -2.46 16.06
N SER A 3 -14.05 -1.49 15.91
CA SER A 3 -13.70 -0.50 16.93
C SER A 3 -14.30 0.85 16.58
N ARG A 4 -14.62 1.67 17.59
CA ARG A 4 -15.16 3.02 17.38
C ARG A 4 -14.09 4.04 17.72
N THR A 5 -13.75 4.87 16.74
CA THR A 5 -12.73 5.93 16.87
C THR A 5 -13.37 7.28 16.58
N PRO A 6 -13.16 8.33 17.41
CA PRO A 6 -13.63 9.67 17.09
C PRO A 6 -12.85 10.23 15.92
N VAL A 7 -13.56 10.71 14.88
CA VAL A 7 -12.95 11.31 13.69
C VAL A 7 -13.49 12.70 13.43
N LEU A 8 -12.66 13.62 12.98
CA LEU A 8 -13.07 14.91 12.44
C LEU A 8 -13.49 14.70 10.99
N ARG A 9 -14.79 14.79 10.74
CA ARG A 9 -15.37 14.71 9.39
C ARG A 9 -15.54 16.10 8.82
N ILE A 10 -14.98 16.31 7.63
CA ILE A 10 -15.05 17.55 6.86
C ILE A 10 -15.80 17.27 5.56
N ARG A 11 -16.80 18.11 5.24
CA ARG A 11 -17.56 18.07 3.98
C ARG A 11 -17.88 19.49 3.55
N GLY A 12 -17.19 19.98 2.55
CA GLY A 12 -17.20 21.41 2.22
C GLY A 12 -16.88 22.25 3.46
N GLU A 13 -17.75 23.21 3.81
CA GLU A 13 -17.62 24.05 5.02
C GLU A 13 -18.08 23.37 6.32
N HIS A 14 -18.71 22.18 6.24
CA HIS A 14 -19.25 21.50 7.42
C HIS A 14 -18.22 20.63 8.10
N ARG A 15 -18.03 20.86 9.41
CA ARG A 15 -17.11 20.13 10.28
C ARG A 15 -17.90 19.48 11.42
N SER A 16 -17.64 18.20 11.70
CA SER A 16 -18.26 17.50 12.82
C SER A 16 -17.35 16.39 13.34
N THR A 17 -17.22 16.29 14.66
CA THR A 17 -16.58 15.14 15.27
C THR A 17 -17.62 14.06 15.52
N ARG A 18 -17.42 12.87 14.99
CA ARG A 18 -18.29 11.71 15.15
C ARG A 18 -17.46 10.46 15.42
N PRO A 19 -17.98 9.49 16.19
CA PRO A 19 -17.38 8.16 16.23
C PRO A 19 -17.55 7.51 14.85
N ASP A 20 -16.44 7.01 14.29
CA ASP A 20 -16.44 6.14 13.12
C ASP A 20 -16.18 4.70 13.55
N THR A 21 -16.71 3.73 12.79
CA THR A 21 -16.56 2.32 13.07
C THR A 21 -15.55 1.75 12.09
N VAL A 22 -14.43 1.28 12.62
CA VAL A 22 -13.35 0.71 11.82
C VAL A 22 -13.54 -0.81 11.75
N ALA A 23 -13.49 -1.36 10.54
CA ALA A 23 -13.88 -2.72 10.23
C ALA A 23 -12.72 -3.72 10.35
N ALA A 24 -13.06 -4.99 10.64
CA ALA A 24 -12.14 -6.10 10.48
C ALA A 24 -11.83 -6.35 9.00
N GLU A 25 -10.60 -6.70 8.68
CA GLU A 25 -10.16 -7.01 7.32
C GLU A 25 -9.95 -8.52 7.16
N GLU A 26 -10.44 -9.06 6.03
CA GLU A 26 -10.17 -10.43 5.58
C GLU A 26 -9.82 -10.42 4.09
N PRO A 27 -8.95 -11.32 3.62
CA PRO A 27 -8.62 -11.41 2.21
C PRO A 27 -9.81 -11.92 1.39
N LEU A 28 -9.95 -11.44 0.16
CA LEU A 28 -10.86 -11.97 -0.87
C LEU A 28 -10.08 -12.12 -2.17
N GLU A 29 -9.96 -13.35 -2.66
CA GLU A 29 -9.44 -13.63 -3.98
C GLU A 29 -10.56 -13.56 -5.02
N ILE A 30 -10.32 -12.79 -6.07
CA ILE A 30 -11.22 -12.66 -7.23
C ILE A 30 -10.60 -13.43 -8.39
N ARG A 31 -11.39 -14.30 -9.04
CA ARG A 31 -10.99 -15.08 -10.20
C ARG A 31 -11.88 -14.76 -11.40
N LEU A 32 -11.34 -14.88 -12.60
CA LEU A 32 -12.09 -14.85 -13.86
C LEU A 32 -11.96 -16.21 -14.54
N GLY A 33 -13.08 -16.91 -14.68
CA GLY A 33 -13.10 -18.24 -15.31
C GLY A 33 -12.10 -19.22 -14.69
N GLY A 34 -11.97 -19.21 -13.37
CA GLY A 34 -11.05 -20.05 -12.58
C GLY A 34 -9.61 -19.51 -12.49
N ARG A 35 -9.24 -18.43 -13.20
CA ARG A 35 -7.90 -17.84 -13.14
C ARG A 35 -7.86 -16.71 -12.12
N PRO A 36 -6.85 -16.68 -11.22
CA PRO A 36 -6.68 -15.56 -10.29
C PRO A 36 -6.55 -14.23 -11.03
N LEU A 37 -7.35 -13.24 -10.60
CA LEU A 37 -7.29 -11.87 -11.11
C LEU A 37 -6.67 -10.94 -10.07
N ALA A 38 -7.19 -10.99 -8.83
CA ALA A 38 -6.73 -10.11 -7.76
C ALA A 38 -7.00 -10.70 -6.38
N VAL A 39 -6.24 -10.27 -5.38
CA VAL A 39 -6.56 -10.47 -3.97
C VAL A 39 -6.75 -9.11 -3.33
N THR A 40 -7.91 -8.89 -2.70
CA THR A 40 -8.20 -7.66 -1.98
C THR A 40 -8.51 -7.94 -0.53
N MET A 41 -8.15 -7.03 0.37
CA MET A 41 -8.59 -7.08 1.76
C MET A 41 -9.98 -6.44 1.87
N ARG A 42 -10.90 -7.11 2.56
CA ARG A 42 -12.27 -6.61 2.67
C ARG A 42 -12.85 -6.83 4.07
N THR A 43 -13.84 -6.04 4.42
CA THR A 43 -14.76 -6.42 5.49
C THR A 43 -15.75 -7.44 4.95
N PRO A 44 -15.90 -8.62 5.56
CA PRO A 44 -16.84 -9.62 5.10
C PRO A 44 -18.28 -9.08 4.98
N GLY A 45 -18.95 -9.45 3.90
CA GLY A 45 -20.31 -9.05 3.54
C GLY A 45 -20.36 -8.15 2.30
N HIS A 46 -21.43 -8.28 1.52
CA HIS A 46 -21.59 -7.59 0.23
C HIS A 46 -20.45 -7.87 -0.76
N ASP A 47 -19.85 -9.07 -0.69
CA ASP A 47 -18.68 -9.41 -1.47
C ASP A 47 -18.95 -9.41 -2.98
N PHE A 48 -20.16 -9.76 -3.41
CA PHE A 48 -20.55 -9.68 -4.81
C PHE A 48 -20.66 -8.24 -5.31
N ASP A 49 -21.16 -7.31 -4.48
CA ASP A 49 -21.18 -5.88 -4.80
C ASP A 49 -19.74 -5.34 -4.89
N LEU A 50 -18.86 -5.80 -3.98
CA LEU A 50 -17.45 -5.47 -4.02
C LEU A 50 -16.80 -5.94 -5.33
N VAL A 51 -17.03 -7.20 -5.72
CA VAL A 51 -16.45 -7.78 -6.94
C VAL A 51 -16.97 -7.06 -8.19
N HIS A 52 -18.27 -6.78 -8.30
CA HIS A 52 -18.81 -5.99 -9.41
C HIS A 52 -18.18 -4.60 -9.47
N GLY A 53 -18.12 -3.90 -8.32
CA GLY A 53 -17.50 -2.58 -8.24
C GLY A 53 -16.02 -2.61 -8.59
N PHE A 54 -15.28 -3.62 -8.13
CA PHE A 54 -13.88 -3.84 -8.49
C PHE A 54 -13.72 -4.03 -9.99
N LEU A 55 -14.44 -4.98 -10.60
CA LEU A 55 -14.35 -5.26 -12.03
C LEU A 55 -14.68 -4.06 -12.90
N GLN A 56 -15.68 -3.27 -12.50
CA GLN A 56 -16.07 -2.06 -13.22
C GLN A 56 -15.04 -0.94 -13.07
N THR A 57 -14.50 -0.73 -11.87
CA THR A 57 -13.48 0.31 -11.63
C THR A 57 -12.13 -0.04 -12.23
N GLU A 58 -11.81 -1.33 -12.35
CA GLU A 58 -10.61 -1.84 -13.02
C GLU A 58 -10.79 -1.98 -14.54
N GLY A 59 -11.97 -1.61 -15.06
CA GLY A 59 -12.24 -1.63 -16.51
C GLY A 59 -12.37 -3.03 -17.11
N VAL A 60 -12.55 -4.06 -16.28
CA VAL A 60 -12.76 -5.45 -16.71
C VAL A 60 -14.15 -5.62 -17.31
N ILE A 61 -15.14 -4.89 -16.78
CA ILE A 61 -16.52 -4.85 -17.25
C ILE A 61 -16.98 -3.39 -17.42
N ALA A 62 -17.89 -3.16 -18.35
CA ALA A 62 -18.54 -1.86 -18.55
C ALA A 62 -19.84 -1.74 -17.72
N GLY A 63 -20.52 -2.86 -17.48
CA GLY A 63 -21.76 -2.91 -16.73
C GLY A 63 -22.05 -4.29 -16.13
N LEU A 64 -23.15 -4.38 -15.36
CA LEU A 64 -23.57 -5.63 -14.71
C LEU A 64 -23.92 -6.74 -15.70
N GLU A 65 -24.36 -6.37 -16.90
CA GLU A 65 -24.70 -7.26 -18.00
C GLU A 65 -23.50 -8.06 -18.54
N ASP A 66 -22.29 -7.58 -18.27
CA ASP A 66 -21.04 -8.22 -18.69
C ASP A 66 -20.66 -9.41 -17.78
N VAL A 67 -21.36 -9.59 -16.66
CA VAL A 67 -21.17 -10.69 -15.71
C VAL A 67 -22.26 -11.74 -15.88
N ALA A 68 -21.89 -12.93 -16.35
CA ALA A 68 -22.82 -14.06 -16.47
C ALA A 68 -23.06 -14.74 -15.12
N GLY A 69 -22.09 -14.75 -14.22
CA GLY A 69 -22.24 -15.33 -12.91
C GLY A 69 -21.12 -15.00 -11.93
N LEU A 70 -21.47 -15.02 -10.65
CA LEU A 70 -20.56 -14.91 -9.51
C LEU A 70 -20.80 -16.07 -8.56
N ARG A 71 -19.76 -16.74 -8.15
CA ARG A 71 -19.88 -17.85 -7.16
C ARG A 71 -18.71 -17.83 -6.18
N TYR A 72 -19.00 -18.18 -4.92
CA TYR A 72 -17.95 -18.54 -4.00
C TYR A 72 -17.36 -19.90 -4.37
N CYS A 73 -16.02 -19.97 -4.38
CA CYS A 73 -15.32 -21.24 -4.47
C CYS A 73 -15.11 -21.83 -3.07
N GLU A 74 -15.04 -23.16 -2.98
CA GLU A 74 -14.78 -23.85 -1.73
C GLU A 74 -13.35 -23.59 -1.26
N GLY A 75 -13.20 -22.76 -0.23
CA GLY A 75 -12.01 -22.62 0.59
C GLY A 75 -12.36 -23.01 2.02
N VAL A 76 -11.55 -23.82 2.65
CA VAL A 76 -11.77 -24.24 4.05
C VAL A 76 -10.61 -23.77 4.92
N ASP A 77 -10.91 -23.36 6.16
CA ASP A 77 -9.91 -23.08 7.18
C ASP A 77 -9.36 -24.40 7.79
N ASP A 78 -8.42 -24.27 8.71
CA ASP A 78 -7.79 -25.42 9.40
C ASP A 78 -8.79 -26.27 10.20
N GLU A 79 -10.00 -25.73 10.46
CA GLU A 79 -11.10 -26.42 11.16
C GLU A 79 -12.15 -26.96 10.19
N GLY A 80 -11.92 -26.85 8.87
CA GLY A 80 -12.79 -27.39 7.81
C GLY A 80 -14.04 -26.53 7.55
N ARG A 81 -14.09 -25.27 8.01
CA ARG A 81 -15.21 -24.36 7.76
C ARG A 81 -14.96 -23.59 6.46
N ASN A 82 -16.01 -23.36 5.67
CA ASN A 82 -15.90 -22.56 4.46
C ASN A 82 -15.52 -21.10 4.81
N THR A 83 -14.44 -20.62 4.19
CA THR A 83 -13.91 -19.28 4.43
C THR A 83 -14.62 -18.20 3.62
N TYR A 84 -15.29 -18.57 2.52
CA TYR A 84 -15.91 -17.63 1.55
C TYR A 84 -14.93 -16.56 1.06
N ASN A 85 -13.64 -16.88 0.98
CA ASN A 85 -12.58 -15.93 0.66
C ASN A 85 -12.14 -15.99 -0.83
N VAL A 86 -12.85 -16.75 -1.65
CA VAL A 86 -12.59 -16.85 -3.10
C VAL A 86 -13.89 -16.70 -3.86
N ILE A 87 -13.96 -15.74 -4.78
CA ILE A 87 -15.07 -15.57 -5.71
C ILE A 87 -14.56 -15.76 -7.13
N ASP A 88 -15.21 -16.65 -7.88
CA ASP A 88 -14.98 -16.81 -9.30
C ASP A 88 -16.09 -16.12 -10.09
N VAL A 89 -15.68 -15.44 -11.15
CA VAL A 89 -16.53 -14.63 -12.02
C VAL A 89 -16.55 -15.27 -13.40
N ASP A 90 -17.73 -15.54 -13.89
CA ASP A 90 -17.95 -15.91 -15.30
C ASP A 90 -18.41 -14.65 -16.04
N LEU A 91 -17.65 -14.21 -17.07
CA LEU A 91 -18.05 -13.11 -17.93
C LEU A 91 -19.11 -13.57 -18.94
N ALA A 92 -19.96 -12.64 -19.37
CA ALA A 92 -20.95 -12.90 -20.40
C ALA A 92 -20.30 -13.19 -21.77
N ASP A 93 -20.99 -13.93 -22.64
CA ASP A 93 -20.50 -14.27 -23.97
C ASP A 93 -20.19 -13.00 -24.77
N GLY A 94 -18.97 -12.93 -25.30
CA GLY A 94 -18.50 -11.80 -26.09
C GLY A 94 -17.89 -10.64 -25.29
N VAL A 95 -17.83 -10.74 -23.96
CA VAL A 95 -17.08 -9.82 -23.11
C VAL A 95 -15.63 -10.33 -23.05
N GLU A 96 -14.72 -9.57 -23.65
CA GLU A 96 -13.29 -9.85 -23.59
C GLU A 96 -12.69 -9.09 -22.40
N ALA A 97 -11.84 -9.78 -21.63
CA ALA A 97 -11.01 -9.11 -20.65
C ALA A 97 -10.14 -8.06 -21.36
N PRO A 98 -9.85 -6.89 -20.72
CA PRO A 98 -9.09 -5.84 -21.39
C PRO A 98 -7.76 -6.36 -21.93
N ASP A 99 -7.45 -6.01 -23.19
CA ASP A 99 -6.25 -6.45 -23.94
C ASP A 99 -4.92 -6.05 -23.25
N THR A 100 -4.96 -5.09 -22.34
CA THR A 100 -3.80 -4.59 -21.63
C THR A 100 -3.99 -4.81 -20.13
N VAL A 101 -3.43 -5.89 -19.61
CA VAL A 101 -3.34 -6.17 -18.18
C VAL A 101 -2.05 -5.57 -17.62
N ALA A 102 -2.12 -5.04 -16.40
CA ALA A 102 -0.91 -4.68 -15.67
C ALA A 102 -0.06 -5.94 -15.47
N ALA A 103 1.21 -5.88 -15.86
CA ALA A 103 2.11 -7.00 -15.63
C ALA A 103 2.35 -7.17 -14.14
N GLU A 104 2.20 -8.39 -13.64
CA GLU A 104 2.51 -8.79 -12.29
C GLU A 104 3.51 -9.93 -12.31
N GLU A 105 4.70 -9.67 -11.76
CA GLU A 105 5.78 -10.65 -11.73
C GLU A 105 6.40 -10.73 -10.33
N PRO A 106 6.88 -11.92 -9.93
CA PRO A 106 7.60 -12.03 -8.67
C PRO A 106 8.93 -11.26 -8.72
N LEU A 107 9.32 -10.67 -7.60
CA LEU A 107 10.66 -10.16 -7.36
C LEU A 107 11.21 -10.77 -6.08
N GLU A 108 12.26 -11.57 -6.19
CA GLU A 108 13.01 -12.07 -5.06
C GLU A 108 14.10 -11.06 -4.67
N ILE A 109 14.10 -10.65 -3.42
CA ILE A 109 15.12 -9.78 -2.83
C ILE A 109 16.07 -10.65 -2.02
N ARG A 110 17.37 -10.53 -2.27
CA ARG A 110 18.44 -11.22 -1.55
C ARG A 110 19.35 -10.21 -0.85
N LEU A 111 19.91 -10.60 0.29
CA LEU A 111 20.99 -9.90 0.96
C LEU A 111 22.22 -10.80 0.96
N ASP A 112 23.32 -10.30 0.37
CA ASP A 112 24.59 -11.05 0.28
C ASP A 112 24.40 -12.49 -0.23
N GLY A 113 23.52 -12.66 -1.26
CA GLY A 113 23.16 -13.94 -1.85
C GLY A 113 22.12 -14.77 -1.08
N THR A 114 21.71 -14.35 0.12
CA THR A 114 20.70 -15.04 0.94
C THR A 114 19.30 -14.50 0.66
N PRO A 115 18.31 -15.35 0.33
CA PRO A 115 16.92 -14.90 0.13
C PRO A 115 16.35 -14.21 1.37
N LEU A 116 15.78 -13.00 1.19
CA LEU A 116 15.13 -12.22 2.23
C LEU A 116 13.62 -12.22 2.09
N ALA A 117 13.12 -11.88 0.90
CA ALA A 117 11.70 -11.75 0.63
C ALA A 117 11.37 -12.01 -0.84
N VAL A 118 10.11 -12.35 -1.11
CA VAL A 118 9.53 -12.37 -2.46
C VAL A 118 8.28 -11.51 -2.45
N THR A 119 8.18 -10.57 -3.39
CA THR A 119 6.99 -9.75 -3.59
C THR A 119 6.49 -9.85 -5.01
N MET A 120 5.17 -9.77 -5.20
CA MET A 120 4.56 -9.62 -6.53
C MET A 120 4.52 -8.13 -6.86
N ARG A 121 5.10 -7.74 -8.00
CA ARG A 121 5.22 -6.31 -8.37
C ARG A 121 4.91 -6.07 -9.85
N THR A 122 4.56 -4.86 -10.20
CA THR A 122 4.63 -4.41 -11.59
C THR A 122 6.10 -4.14 -11.94
N PRO A 123 6.66 -4.77 -12.99
CA PRO A 123 8.03 -4.54 -13.42
C PRO A 123 8.35 -3.05 -13.66
N GLY A 124 9.54 -2.65 -13.26
CA GLY A 124 10.02 -1.26 -13.32
C GLY A 124 10.19 -0.65 -11.94
N ASP A 125 11.13 0.27 -11.84
CA ASP A 125 11.54 0.91 -10.58
C ASP A 125 11.92 -0.09 -9.47
N ASP A 126 12.42 -1.29 -9.84
CA ASP A 126 12.70 -2.38 -8.91
C ASP A 126 13.79 -2.00 -7.89
N PHE A 127 14.75 -1.17 -8.29
CA PHE A 127 15.77 -0.67 -7.37
C PHE A 127 15.19 0.31 -6.36
N ASP A 128 14.20 1.12 -6.75
CA ASP A 128 13.44 1.95 -5.81
C ASP A 128 12.67 1.03 -4.86
N LEU A 129 11.96 0.02 -5.39
CA LEU A 129 11.23 -0.95 -4.57
C LEU A 129 12.14 -1.59 -3.50
N VAL A 130 13.33 -2.05 -3.88
CA VAL A 130 14.27 -2.71 -2.96
C VAL A 130 14.79 -1.75 -1.89
N HIS A 131 15.23 -0.53 -2.27
CA HIS A 131 15.67 0.47 -1.29
C HIS A 131 14.55 0.83 -0.31
N GLY A 132 13.34 1.05 -0.82
CA GLY A 132 12.20 1.40 0.01
C GLY A 132 11.79 0.27 0.94
N PHE A 133 11.71 -0.96 0.44
CA PHE A 133 11.43 -2.13 1.25
C PHE A 133 12.44 -2.26 2.40
N LEU A 134 13.75 -2.23 2.09
CA LEU A 134 14.79 -2.37 3.11
C LEU A 134 14.76 -1.22 4.14
N ALA A 135 14.50 0.01 3.72
CA ALA A 135 14.39 1.16 4.62
C ALA A 135 13.14 1.08 5.51
N THR A 136 11.99 0.72 4.94
CA THR A 136 10.72 0.66 5.67
C THR A 136 10.61 -0.55 6.60
N GLU A 137 11.39 -1.61 6.33
CA GLU A 137 11.58 -2.76 7.23
C GLU A 137 12.71 -2.52 8.27
N GLY A 138 13.43 -1.40 8.16
CA GLY A 138 14.48 -1.03 9.10
C GLY A 138 15.79 -1.82 8.94
N VAL A 139 16.04 -2.33 7.75
CA VAL A 139 17.31 -3.02 7.39
C VAL A 139 18.39 -2.00 7.07
N ILE A 140 18.04 -0.90 6.41
CA ILE A 140 18.93 0.22 6.08
C ILE A 140 18.34 1.53 6.59
N ALA A 141 19.19 2.50 6.86
CA ALA A 141 18.82 3.86 7.22
C ALA A 141 19.03 4.86 6.06
N SER A 142 19.90 4.53 5.10
CA SER A 142 20.24 5.39 3.97
C SER A 142 20.73 4.57 2.78
N ALA A 143 20.86 5.22 1.61
CA ALA A 143 21.45 4.58 0.43
C ALA A 143 22.92 4.18 0.64
N ALA A 144 23.64 4.82 1.56
CA ALA A 144 25.04 4.49 1.85
C ALA A 144 25.20 3.11 2.54
N ASP A 145 24.12 2.56 3.08
CA ASP A 145 24.10 1.24 3.72
C ASP A 145 24.09 0.10 2.69
N ILE A 146 23.94 0.43 1.40
CA ILE A 146 24.02 -0.50 0.27
C ILE A 146 25.35 -0.26 -0.46
N ALA A 147 26.23 -1.27 -0.47
CA ALA A 147 27.48 -1.23 -1.23
C ALA A 147 27.27 -1.57 -2.71
N GLY A 148 26.30 -2.42 -3.01
CA GLY A 148 25.97 -2.82 -4.37
C GLY A 148 24.56 -3.37 -4.49
N LEU A 149 23.95 -3.16 -5.66
CA LEU A 149 22.63 -3.68 -5.98
C LEU A 149 22.59 -4.08 -7.45
N ARG A 150 22.23 -5.35 -7.71
CA ARG A 150 22.25 -5.91 -9.06
C ARG A 150 21.14 -6.92 -9.29
N TYR A 151 20.69 -7.01 -10.54
CA TYR A 151 19.90 -8.17 -10.96
C TYR A 151 20.79 -9.41 -11.06
N CYS A 152 20.29 -10.53 -10.55
CA CYS A 152 20.90 -11.83 -10.78
C CYS A 152 20.42 -12.41 -12.12
N ASN A 153 21.29 -13.21 -12.77
CA ASN A 153 20.93 -13.91 -14.00
C ASN A 153 19.93 -15.00 -13.67
N SER A 154 18.67 -14.74 -13.94
CA SER A 154 17.59 -15.72 -14.01
C SER A 154 16.99 -15.68 -15.41
N VAL A 155 16.75 -16.84 -16.01
CA VAL A 155 16.23 -16.94 -17.37
C VAL A 155 14.93 -17.75 -17.37
N ASP A 156 14.02 -17.40 -18.27
CA ASP A 156 12.82 -18.18 -18.57
C ASP A 156 13.16 -19.43 -19.43
N ASP A 157 12.13 -20.21 -19.71
CA ASP A 157 12.27 -21.44 -20.51
C ASP A 157 12.78 -21.18 -21.94
N GLU A 158 12.68 -19.95 -22.45
CA GLU A 158 13.20 -19.50 -23.74
C GLU A 158 14.61 -18.90 -23.63
N GLY A 159 15.22 -18.87 -22.42
CA GLY A 159 16.55 -18.35 -22.16
C GLY A 159 16.66 -16.83 -22.09
N ARG A 160 15.55 -16.11 -21.94
CA ARG A 160 15.51 -14.65 -21.77
C ARG A 160 15.68 -14.30 -20.29
N ASN A 161 16.41 -13.22 -20.01
CA ASN A 161 16.57 -12.75 -18.62
C ASN A 161 15.24 -12.26 -18.06
N THR A 162 14.82 -12.78 -16.91
CA THR A 162 13.55 -12.43 -16.26
C THR A 162 13.65 -11.20 -15.37
N TYR A 163 14.85 -10.81 -14.93
CA TYR A 163 15.07 -9.71 -13.98
C TYR A 163 14.25 -9.82 -12.67
N ASN A 164 13.93 -11.05 -12.27
CA ASN A 164 13.06 -11.33 -11.12
C ASN A 164 13.81 -11.61 -9.81
N VAL A 165 15.11 -11.43 -9.80
CA VAL A 165 15.96 -11.57 -8.59
C VAL A 165 16.91 -10.39 -8.50
N VAL A 166 16.82 -9.67 -7.40
CA VAL A 166 17.75 -8.58 -7.05
C VAL A 166 18.55 -9.00 -5.84
N ASP A 167 19.87 -8.93 -5.95
CA ASP A 167 20.81 -9.17 -4.87
C ASP A 167 21.42 -7.84 -4.39
N VAL A 168 21.43 -7.65 -3.10
CA VAL A 168 21.90 -6.45 -2.41
C VAL A 168 23.13 -6.81 -1.59
N ASP A 169 24.24 -6.17 -1.89
CA ASP A 169 25.44 -6.23 -1.05
C ASP A 169 25.34 -5.10 0.00
N LEU A 170 25.27 -5.45 1.28
CA LEU A 170 25.23 -4.46 2.35
C LEU A 170 26.61 -3.81 2.56
N ALA A 171 26.62 -2.56 2.97
CA ALA A 171 27.88 -1.87 3.30
C ALA A 171 28.52 -2.45 4.56
N PRO A 172 29.86 -2.40 4.68
CA PRO A 172 30.56 -2.89 5.86
C PRO A 172 30.02 -2.28 7.16
N GLY A 173 29.61 -3.13 8.10
CA GLY A 173 29.07 -2.72 9.39
C GLY A 173 27.55 -2.62 9.44
N VAL A 174 26.84 -2.82 8.32
CA VAL A 174 25.38 -3.00 8.30
C VAL A 174 25.08 -4.48 8.50
N GLU A 175 24.31 -4.80 9.54
CA GLU A 175 23.97 -6.18 9.86
C GLU A 175 22.68 -6.60 9.13
N ALA A 176 22.74 -7.74 8.44
CA ALA A 176 21.55 -8.35 7.88
C ALA A 176 20.62 -8.83 9.03
N PRO A 177 19.28 -8.70 8.88
CA PRO A 177 18.34 -9.22 9.87
C PRO A 177 18.49 -10.74 10.02
N ASP A 178 18.31 -11.26 11.23
CA ASP A 178 18.31 -12.71 11.48
C ASP A 178 17.02 -13.34 10.94
N THR A 179 17.06 -13.77 9.68
CA THR A 179 15.91 -14.35 8.96
C THR A 179 15.37 -15.64 9.60
N ALA A 180 16.15 -16.30 10.47
CA ALA A 180 15.72 -17.49 11.19
C ALA A 180 14.76 -17.15 12.36
N LEU A 181 14.84 -15.95 12.91
CA LEU A 181 14.00 -15.47 14.02
C LEU A 181 12.83 -14.61 13.55
N ASP A 182 12.99 -13.87 12.45
CA ASP A 182 11.98 -12.97 11.91
C ASP A 182 11.20 -13.63 10.76
N ARG A 183 10.27 -14.55 11.10
CA ARG A 183 9.35 -15.17 10.12
C ARG A 183 8.44 -14.15 9.41
N ASN A 184 8.53 -12.88 9.73
CA ASN A 184 7.69 -11.81 9.19
C ASN A 184 8.11 -11.34 7.78
N PHE A 185 9.34 -11.67 7.31
CA PHE A 185 9.80 -11.27 5.98
C PHE A 185 9.24 -12.10 4.83
N TYR A 186 8.73 -13.32 5.09
CA TYR A 186 8.26 -14.24 4.03
C TYR A 186 6.83 -14.03 3.57
N THR A 187 6.07 -13.15 4.23
CA THR A 187 4.67 -12.90 3.88
C THR A 187 4.39 -11.41 3.80
N SER A 188 4.63 -10.82 2.63
CA SER A 188 4.05 -9.53 2.27
C SER A 188 2.57 -9.72 1.97
N SER A 189 1.75 -9.64 2.93
CA SER A 189 0.30 -9.51 3.03
C SER A 189 -0.29 -10.48 4.05
N SER A 190 -0.78 -9.90 5.13
CA SER A 190 -1.70 -10.51 6.10
C SER A 190 -1.16 -11.69 6.91
N CYS A 191 -0.43 -11.46 7.99
CA CYS A 191 -0.58 -12.30 9.16
C CYS A 191 -0.33 -11.53 10.46
N GLY A 192 -1.40 -11.32 11.21
CA GLY A 192 -1.58 -11.10 12.59
C GLY A 192 -0.37 -11.12 13.51
N VAL A 193 0.34 -10.02 13.59
CA VAL A 193 1.14 -9.72 14.78
C VAL A 193 0.19 -9.06 15.77
N CYS A 194 0.19 -9.50 17.04
CA CYS A 194 -0.63 -8.92 18.09
C CYS A 194 -0.40 -7.39 18.14
N GLY A 195 -1.43 -6.59 17.80
CA GLY A 195 -1.33 -5.17 17.49
C GLY A 195 -0.45 -4.32 18.42
N LYS A 196 -0.47 -4.53 19.74
CA LYS A 196 0.29 -3.71 20.68
C LYS A 196 1.80 -3.99 20.64
N ALA A 197 2.21 -5.25 20.50
CA ALA A 197 3.64 -5.61 20.40
C ALA A 197 4.27 -5.10 19.10
N SER A 198 3.47 -5.00 18.01
CA SER A 198 3.92 -4.45 16.74
C SER A 198 4.08 -2.94 16.77
N ILE A 199 3.18 -2.21 17.43
CA ILE A 199 3.27 -0.76 17.61
C ILE A 199 4.52 -0.40 18.42
N ASP A 200 4.77 -1.11 19.53
CA ASP A 200 5.95 -0.92 20.34
C ASP A 200 7.25 -1.23 19.59
N ALA A 201 7.25 -2.26 18.73
CA ALA A 201 8.40 -2.61 17.90
C ALA A 201 8.71 -1.53 16.86
N ILE A 202 7.70 -0.95 16.20
CA ILE A 202 7.89 0.13 15.22
C ILE A 202 8.43 1.38 15.92
N ARG A 203 7.85 1.75 17.06
CA ARG A 203 8.30 2.88 17.84
C ARG A 203 9.76 2.75 18.31
N THR A 204 10.22 1.52 18.53
CA THR A 204 11.62 1.23 18.88
C THR A 204 12.54 1.26 17.66
N LYS A 205 12.03 0.86 16.48
CA LYS A 205 12.82 0.80 15.24
C LYS A 205 12.93 2.16 14.53
N THR A 206 11.90 3.02 14.63
CA THR A 206 11.96 4.33 13.94
C THR A 206 13.01 5.23 14.56
N ALA A 207 13.88 5.78 13.71
CA ALA A 207 14.93 6.71 14.12
C ALA A 207 14.43 8.17 14.23
N TYR A 208 13.16 8.42 13.86
CA TYR A 208 12.62 9.77 13.67
C TYR A 208 11.46 10.04 14.61
N ASP A 209 11.40 11.26 15.15
CA ASP A 209 10.25 11.77 15.91
C ASP A 209 9.29 12.49 14.96
N VAL A 210 8.39 11.74 14.34
CA VAL A 210 7.38 12.29 13.43
C VAL A 210 6.43 13.25 14.14
N GLY A 211 6.19 13.04 15.43
CA GLY A 211 5.33 13.90 16.24
C GLY A 211 5.86 15.32 16.40
N ALA A 212 7.18 15.50 16.35
CA ALA A 212 7.82 16.81 16.42
C ALA A 212 7.77 17.62 15.12
N ASP A 213 7.35 17.02 14.00
CA ASP A 213 7.23 17.70 12.72
C ASP A 213 6.12 18.76 12.74
N ASP A 214 6.44 19.97 12.32
CA ASP A 214 5.56 21.14 12.36
C ASP A 214 4.85 21.43 11.03
N THR A 215 4.86 20.49 10.10
CA THR A 215 4.16 20.58 8.81
C THR A 215 2.73 21.06 8.98
N ARG A 216 2.35 22.03 8.15
CA ARG A 216 0.98 22.54 8.04
C ARG A 216 0.57 22.56 6.58
N LEU A 217 -0.65 22.12 6.30
CA LEU A 217 -1.22 22.20 4.97
C LEU A 217 -2.65 22.74 5.02
N THR A 218 -3.06 23.47 3.98
CA THR A 218 -4.41 23.98 3.87
C THR A 218 -5.38 22.87 3.47
N LEU A 219 -6.65 23.04 3.83
CA LEU A 219 -7.69 22.12 3.39
C LEU A 219 -7.80 22.08 1.87
N GLU A 220 -7.66 23.23 1.20
CA GLU A 220 -7.67 23.32 -0.26
C GLU A 220 -6.57 22.48 -0.90
N THR A 221 -5.32 22.60 -0.40
CA THR A 221 -4.20 21.78 -0.85
C THR A 221 -4.50 20.30 -0.66
N LEU A 222 -4.96 19.91 0.52
CA LEU A 222 -5.28 18.51 0.84
C LEU A 222 -6.34 17.95 -0.13
N LEU A 223 -7.43 18.67 -0.37
CA LEU A 223 -8.53 18.21 -1.23
C LEU A 223 -8.11 18.09 -2.71
N ALA A 224 -7.08 18.80 -3.13
CA ALA A 224 -6.55 18.71 -4.51
C ALA A 224 -5.62 17.51 -4.75
N LEU A 225 -5.08 16.87 -3.69
CA LEU A 225 -4.08 15.80 -3.84
C LEU A 225 -4.60 14.57 -4.62
N PRO A 226 -5.84 14.08 -4.43
CA PRO A 226 -6.33 12.92 -5.19
C PRO A 226 -6.33 13.16 -6.69
N ASP A 227 -6.80 14.33 -7.13
CA ASP A 227 -6.86 14.68 -8.55
C ASP A 227 -5.45 14.85 -9.14
N ARG A 228 -4.52 15.45 -8.37
CA ARG A 228 -3.10 15.57 -8.78
C ARG A 228 -2.45 14.19 -8.89
N LEU A 229 -2.70 13.30 -7.93
CA LEU A 229 -2.22 11.92 -7.98
C LEU A 229 -2.77 11.22 -9.21
N ARG A 230 -4.09 11.31 -9.43
CA ARG A 230 -4.78 10.66 -10.55
C ARG A 230 -4.30 11.16 -11.91
N ALA A 231 -4.10 12.46 -12.06
CA ALA A 231 -3.60 13.06 -13.29
C ALA A 231 -2.17 12.65 -13.66
N ALA A 232 -1.37 12.20 -12.67
CA ALA A 232 0.00 11.78 -12.88
C ALA A 232 0.15 10.27 -13.14
N GLN A 233 -0.91 9.46 -12.94
CA GLN A 233 -0.90 8.01 -13.19
C GLN A 233 -0.93 7.70 -14.69
N GLN A 234 0.15 7.15 -15.22
CA GLN A 234 0.28 6.84 -16.64
C GLN A 234 -0.03 5.39 -16.99
N VAL A 235 0.34 4.47 -16.12
CA VAL A 235 0.14 3.03 -16.34
C VAL A 235 -1.29 2.64 -15.98
N PHE A 236 -1.83 3.21 -14.91
CA PHE A 236 -3.24 3.05 -14.56
C PHE A 236 -4.18 3.49 -15.70
N ASP A 237 -3.87 4.59 -16.39
CA ASP A 237 -4.67 5.06 -17.54
C ASP A 237 -4.79 4.05 -18.68
N LYS A 238 -3.82 3.15 -18.77
CA LYS A 238 -3.76 2.11 -19.82
C LYS A 238 -4.35 0.77 -19.37
N THR A 239 -4.29 0.49 -18.06
CA THR A 239 -4.55 -0.86 -17.53
C THR A 239 -5.71 -0.89 -16.54
N GLY A 240 -6.03 0.22 -15.88
CA GLY A 240 -7.02 0.28 -14.79
C GLY A 240 -6.61 -0.48 -13.51
N GLY A 241 -5.52 -1.25 -13.53
CA GLY A 241 -5.22 -2.28 -12.54
C GLY A 241 -4.07 -1.96 -11.57
N LEU A 242 -3.70 -0.69 -11.37
CA LEU A 242 -2.58 -0.33 -10.49
C LEU A 242 -2.98 0.58 -9.33
N HIS A 243 -2.31 0.37 -8.22
CA HIS A 243 -2.26 1.34 -7.14
C HIS A 243 -1.19 2.40 -7.41
N ALA A 244 -1.39 3.59 -6.83
CA ALA A 244 -0.41 4.65 -6.85
C ALA A 244 -0.10 5.15 -5.44
N ALA A 245 1.15 5.55 -5.25
CA ALA A 245 1.60 6.37 -4.14
C ALA A 245 2.27 7.62 -4.69
N GLY A 246 1.97 8.79 -4.11
CA GLY A 246 2.57 10.05 -4.46
C GLY A 246 3.12 10.75 -3.22
N LEU A 247 4.32 11.26 -3.32
CA LEU A 247 4.93 12.14 -2.34
C LEU A 247 4.72 13.58 -2.78
N PHE A 248 4.13 14.38 -1.89
CA PHE A 248 3.84 15.79 -2.14
C PHE A 248 4.50 16.67 -1.09
N THR A 249 4.83 17.90 -1.46
CA THR A 249 5.16 18.95 -0.49
C THR A 249 3.90 19.37 0.28
N ALA A 250 4.07 20.10 1.38
CA ALA A 250 2.93 20.69 2.11
C ALA A 250 2.11 21.69 1.26
N ASP A 251 2.70 22.27 0.21
CA ASP A 251 2.02 23.12 -0.76
C ASP A 251 1.32 22.32 -1.87
N GLY A 252 1.45 20.99 -1.83
CA GLY A 252 0.80 20.07 -2.75
C GLY A 252 1.51 19.90 -4.09
N GLU A 253 2.79 20.26 -4.21
CA GLU A 253 3.60 19.95 -5.38
C GLU A 253 3.98 18.46 -5.36
N LEU A 254 3.82 17.79 -6.49
CA LEU A 254 4.18 16.39 -6.65
C LEU A 254 5.71 16.26 -6.74
N VAL A 255 6.31 15.56 -5.78
CA VAL A 255 7.76 15.28 -5.71
C VAL A 255 8.12 13.98 -6.41
N ALA A 256 7.34 12.93 -6.14
CA ALA A 256 7.52 11.61 -6.74
C ALA A 256 6.19 10.88 -6.83
N LEU A 257 6.03 10.05 -7.86
CA LEU A 257 4.89 9.14 -8.03
C LEU A 257 5.41 7.78 -8.49
N ARG A 258 4.85 6.72 -7.92
CA ARG A 258 5.08 5.35 -8.38
C ARG A 258 3.77 4.58 -8.42
N GLU A 259 3.66 3.73 -9.45
CA GLU A 259 2.52 2.85 -9.66
C GLU A 259 2.97 1.40 -9.50
N ASP A 260 2.13 0.57 -8.88
CA ASP A 260 2.38 -0.86 -8.73
C ASP A 260 1.05 -1.60 -8.52
N VAL A 261 0.98 -2.87 -8.94
CA VAL A 261 -0.15 -3.76 -8.62
C VAL A 261 -0.34 -3.91 -7.11
N GLY A 262 0.76 -3.88 -6.33
CA GLY A 262 0.78 -3.89 -4.87
C GLY A 262 0.82 -2.49 -4.28
N ARG A 263 -0.21 -2.11 -3.50
CA ARG A 263 -0.21 -0.80 -2.82
C ARG A 263 0.99 -0.58 -1.90
N HIS A 264 1.52 -1.64 -1.27
CA HIS A 264 2.70 -1.58 -0.42
C HIS A 264 3.96 -1.30 -1.25
N ASN A 265 4.07 -1.98 -2.39
CA ASN A 265 5.17 -1.76 -3.33
C ASN A 265 5.17 -0.35 -3.91
N ALA A 266 4.00 0.20 -4.23
CA ALA A 266 3.90 1.60 -4.70
C ALA A 266 4.49 2.58 -3.66
N VAL A 267 4.20 2.37 -2.37
CA VAL A 267 4.79 3.18 -1.28
C VAL A 267 6.28 2.91 -1.14
N ASP A 268 6.72 1.65 -1.17
CA ASP A 268 8.14 1.31 -1.12
C ASP A 268 8.91 1.94 -2.29
N LYS A 269 8.38 1.89 -3.50
CA LYS A 269 8.99 2.56 -4.66
C LYS A 269 9.15 4.07 -4.45
N VAL A 270 8.16 4.76 -3.88
CA VAL A 270 8.24 6.20 -3.56
C VAL A 270 9.27 6.47 -2.47
N VAL A 271 9.26 5.68 -1.39
CA VAL A 271 10.24 5.84 -0.30
C VAL A 271 11.64 5.51 -0.80
N GLY A 272 11.80 4.47 -1.60
CA GLY A 272 13.09 4.07 -2.14
C GLY A 272 13.69 5.07 -3.10
N ASP A 273 12.88 5.71 -3.96
CA ASP A 273 13.30 6.86 -4.74
C ASP A 273 13.85 7.98 -3.84
N ALA A 274 13.16 8.26 -2.74
CA ALA A 274 13.62 9.26 -1.77
C ALA A 274 14.92 8.83 -1.03
N VAL A 275 15.06 7.55 -0.69
CA VAL A 275 16.30 7.01 -0.08
C VAL A 275 17.48 7.17 -1.04
N ARG A 276 17.32 6.76 -2.29
CA ARG A 276 18.37 6.83 -3.32
C ARG A 276 18.83 8.27 -3.60
N GLU A 277 17.89 9.20 -3.56
CA GLU A 277 18.15 10.64 -3.75
C GLU A 277 18.59 11.35 -2.45
N GLY A 278 18.76 10.63 -1.34
CA GLY A 278 19.17 11.19 -0.05
C GLY A 278 18.16 12.15 0.56
N ARG A 279 16.85 11.98 0.27
CA ARG A 279 15.77 12.85 0.75
C ARG A 279 15.10 12.36 2.04
N VAL A 280 15.43 11.19 2.53
CA VAL A 280 14.94 10.70 3.85
C VAL A 280 15.80 11.35 4.96
N PRO A 281 15.19 11.88 6.03
CA PRO A 281 13.78 11.84 6.44
C PRO A 281 12.85 12.73 5.58
N LEU A 282 11.61 12.24 5.35
CA LEU A 282 10.60 12.93 4.54
C LEU A 282 9.76 13.90 5.38
N ALA A 283 10.40 14.62 6.30
CA ALA A 283 9.79 15.72 7.04
C ALA A 283 9.21 16.77 6.07
N GLY A 284 8.10 17.38 6.43
CA GLY A 284 7.48 18.40 5.60
C GLY A 284 6.68 17.88 4.41
N HIS A 285 6.50 16.58 4.25
CA HIS A 285 5.84 15.98 3.09
C HIS A 285 4.52 15.29 3.45
N VAL A 286 3.71 15.07 2.42
CA VAL A 286 2.46 14.31 2.46
C VAL A 286 2.60 13.09 1.57
N LEU A 287 2.39 11.89 2.12
CA LEU A 287 2.26 10.66 1.34
C LEU A 287 0.78 10.44 1.03
N MET A 288 0.42 10.48 -0.25
CA MET A 288 -0.93 10.22 -0.74
C MET A 288 -1.00 8.86 -1.41
N VAL A 289 -1.96 8.02 -1.03
CA VAL A 289 -2.16 6.70 -1.62
C VAL A 289 -3.54 6.56 -2.25
N SER A 290 -3.62 5.91 -3.41
CA SER A 290 -4.87 5.67 -4.13
C SER A 290 -5.78 4.64 -3.45
N GLY A 291 -5.23 3.83 -2.56
CA GLY A 291 -5.92 2.74 -1.87
C GLY A 291 -6.32 3.07 -0.43
N ARG A 292 -6.42 2.02 0.40
CA ARG A 292 -6.68 2.11 1.84
C ARG A 292 -5.39 2.31 2.62
N SER A 293 -5.45 2.99 3.77
CA SER A 293 -4.34 3.03 4.72
C SER A 293 -4.40 1.82 5.65
N SER A 294 -3.51 0.86 5.44
CA SER A 294 -3.32 -0.27 6.34
C SER A 294 -2.28 0.06 7.43
N PHE A 295 -2.15 -0.84 8.40
CA PHE A 295 -1.10 -0.78 9.41
C PHE A 295 0.29 -0.68 8.77
N GLU A 296 0.57 -1.52 7.78
CA GLU A 296 1.87 -1.55 7.09
C GLU A 296 2.16 -0.24 6.35
N LEU A 297 1.16 0.38 5.68
CA LEU A 297 1.37 1.68 5.02
C LEU A 297 1.68 2.78 6.05
N THR A 298 1.04 2.74 7.21
CA THR A 298 1.33 3.68 8.31
C THR A 298 2.72 3.43 8.89
N GLN A 299 3.13 2.16 9.03
CA GLN A 299 4.51 1.79 9.41
C GLN A 299 5.53 2.36 8.41
N LYS A 300 5.32 2.14 7.11
CA LYS A 300 6.21 2.64 6.06
C LYS A 300 6.33 4.17 6.09
N ALA A 301 5.22 4.86 6.28
CA ALA A 301 5.21 6.32 6.46
C ALA A 301 6.02 6.75 7.70
N ALA A 302 5.85 6.07 8.84
CA ALA A 302 6.59 6.34 10.07
C ALA A 302 8.10 6.12 9.89
N MET A 303 8.49 4.99 9.27
CA MET A 303 9.90 4.65 9.02
C MET A 303 10.59 5.63 8.07
N ALA A 304 9.83 6.23 7.16
CA ALA A 304 10.32 7.27 6.25
C ALA A 304 10.20 8.70 6.81
N ALA A 305 9.71 8.86 8.04
CA ALA A 305 9.46 10.16 8.70
C ALA A 305 8.43 11.06 7.98
N VAL A 306 7.39 10.47 7.38
CA VAL A 306 6.32 11.22 6.73
C VAL A 306 5.28 11.67 7.77
N PRO A 307 5.05 12.99 7.97
CA PRO A 307 4.14 13.48 8.99
C PRO A 307 2.65 13.36 8.64
N VAL A 308 2.31 13.24 7.34
CA VAL A 308 0.92 13.18 6.88
C VAL A 308 0.74 12.03 5.91
N LEU A 309 -0.12 11.07 6.25
CA LEU A 309 -0.56 9.98 5.38
C LEU A 309 -2.02 10.18 4.99
N ALA A 310 -2.26 10.38 3.70
CA ALA A 310 -3.59 10.60 3.14
C ALA A 310 -3.99 9.46 2.20
N ALA A 311 -5.25 9.04 2.24
CA ALA A 311 -5.78 7.94 1.45
C ALA A 311 -7.17 8.26 0.88
N VAL A 312 -7.43 7.80 -0.35
CA VAL A 312 -8.76 7.88 -1.00
C VAL A 312 -9.81 7.08 -0.23
N SER A 313 -9.40 5.99 0.41
CA SER A 313 -10.29 5.06 1.11
C SER A 313 -10.06 5.03 2.63
N ALA A 314 -10.66 4.05 3.31
CA ALA A 314 -10.65 3.94 4.77
C ALA A 314 -9.28 3.51 5.34
N PRO A 315 -8.91 3.96 6.56
CA PRO A 315 -7.86 3.31 7.34
C PRO A 315 -8.37 2.07 8.09
N SER A 316 -7.45 1.18 8.45
CA SER A 316 -7.73 0.11 9.43
C SER A 316 -7.63 0.65 10.87
N SER A 317 -8.17 -0.10 11.85
CA SER A 317 -8.08 0.29 13.26
C SER A 317 -6.64 0.37 13.76
N LEU A 318 -5.81 -0.63 13.39
CA LEU A 318 -4.40 -0.66 13.74
C LEU A 318 -3.60 0.47 13.09
N ALA A 319 -3.97 0.90 11.86
CA ALA A 319 -3.38 2.05 11.21
C ALA A 319 -3.64 3.34 12.02
N VAL A 320 -4.88 3.50 12.53
CA VAL A 320 -5.25 4.65 13.37
C VAL A 320 -4.49 4.62 14.70
N GLU A 321 -4.42 3.47 15.36
CA GLU A 321 -3.69 3.31 16.63
C GLU A 321 -2.20 3.63 16.45
N LEU A 322 -1.56 3.06 15.41
CA LEU A 322 -0.15 3.35 15.12
C LEU A 322 0.07 4.83 14.79
N ALA A 323 -0.75 5.42 13.91
CA ALA A 323 -0.63 6.82 13.54
C ALA A 323 -0.75 7.76 14.74
N GLN A 324 -1.67 7.44 15.69
CA GLN A 324 -1.82 8.18 16.92
C GLN A 324 -0.56 8.11 17.80
N GLU A 325 0.04 6.93 17.91
CA GLU A 325 1.22 6.70 18.75
C GLU A 325 2.50 7.33 18.19
N VAL A 326 2.67 7.32 16.86
CA VAL A 326 3.89 7.84 16.22
C VAL A 326 3.78 9.29 15.76
N GLY A 327 2.61 9.92 15.95
CA GLY A 327 2.42 11.33 15.61
C GLY A 327 2.13 11.62 14.14
N ILE A 328 1.61 10.67 13.37
CA ILE A 328 1.21 10.87 11.96
C ILE A 328 -0.21 11.42 11.89
N THR A 329 -0.44 12.46 11.08
CA THR A 329 -1.79 12.87 10.67
C THR A 329 -2.32 11.89 9.65
N LEU A 330 -3.29 11.07 10.06
CA LEU A 330 -3.90 10.06 9.20
C LEU A 330 -5.24 10.53 8.65
N ILE A 331 -5.33 10.57 7.33
CA ILE A 331 -6.50 11.07 6.60
C ILE A 331 -7.04 9.96 5.71
N GLY A 332 -8.33 9.71 5.79
CA GLY A 332 -9.03 8.76 4.93
C GLY A 332 -10.23 9.38 4.24
N PHE A 333 -10.80 8.63 3.28
CA PHE A 333 -11.93 9.06 2.46
C PHE A 333 -11.70 10.42 1.79
N LEU A 334 -10.45 10.70 1.43
CA LEU A 334 -10.07 11.95 0.78
C LEU A 334 -10.48 11.89 -0.70
N ARG A 335 -11.62 12.52 -1.00
CA ARG A 335 -12.19 12.56 -2.35
C ARG A 335 -13.26 13.65 -2.47
N GLY A 336 -13.38 14.24 -3.66
CA GLY A 336 -14.31 15.33 -3.90
C GLY A 336 -14.06 16.50 -2.95
N ASP A 337 -15.09 16.90 -2.20
CA ASP A 337 -15.06 18.05 -1.30
C ASP A 337 -14.87 17.68 0.19
N GLY A 338 -14.43 16.43 0.48
CA GLY A 338 -14.36 15.98 1.87
C GLY A 338 -13.32 14.93 2.20
N CYS A 339 -13.06 14.81 3.49
CA CYS A 339 -12.18 13.81 4.09
C CYS A 339 -12.58 13.53 5.54
N ASN A 340 -12.00 12.47 6.11
CA ASN A 340 -12.04 12.17 7.53
C ASN A 340 -10.61 12.24 8.08
N VAL A 341 -10.39 13.02 9.13
CA VAL A 341 -9.11 13.11 9.84
C VAL A 341 -9.21 12.27 11.10
N TYR A 342 -8.40 11.23 11.19
CA TYR A 342 -8.44 10.23 12.26
C TYR A 342 -7.51 10.57 13.41
N THR A 343 -6.33 11.14 13.11
CA THR A 343 -5.30 11.47 14.09
C THR A 343 -4.66 12.81 13.77
N HIS A 344 -4.16 13.51 14.80
CA HIS A 344 -3.34 14.72 14.70
C HIS A 344 -3.88 15.79 13.73
N PRO A 345 -5.15 16.27 13.95
CA PRO A 345 -5.79 17.24 13.04
C PRO A 345 -5.14 18.64 13.09
N GLU A 346 -4.26 18.89 14.05
CA GLU A 346 -3.57 20.18 14.24
C GLU A 346 -2.66 20.56 13.08
N ARG A 347 -2.27 19.61 12.20
CA ARG A 347 -1.50 19.90 10.98
C ARG A 347 -2.34 20.47 9.84
N LEU A 348 -3.66 20.45 9.98
CA LEU A 348 -4.55 21.04 8.98
C LEU A 348 -4.92 22.48 9.34
N LEU A 349 -4.67 23.40 8.42
CA LEU A 349 -5.15 24.77 8.49
C LEU A 349 -6.61 24.77 8.02
N LEU A 350 -7.51 24.97 8.95
CA LEU A 350 -8.96 24.84 8.74
C LEU A 350 -9.66 26.20 8.75
N ASP A 351 -9.03 27.22 8.26
CA ASP A 351 -9.58 28.59 8.24
C ASP A 351 -10.77 28.75 7.30
#